data_a222aac19a7a3387c30924c9b69ed7e3
#
_entry.id   a222aac19a7a3387c30924c9b69ed7e3
#
_cell.length_a   1.000
_cell.length_b   1.000
_cell.length_c   1.000
_cell.angle_alpha   90.00
_cell.angle_beta   90.00
_cell.angle_gamma   90.00
#
_symmetry.space_group_name_H-M   'P 1'
#
loop_
_entity.id
_entity.type
_entity.pdbx_description
1 polymer ?
#
loop_
_entity_poly.entity_id
_entity_poly.type
_entity_poly.pdbx_seq_one_letter_code
_entity_poly.pdbx_strand_id
1 'polypeptide(L)'
;RRQRQMCIRDRSYTVWMIIVGLYIGVASVTPVWILLQPRDYLSSFLLYGMMVLAVVGIIGAHPIVDMPAFLGFEDTLKPTGTSLGYMFPALFVTIACGAVSGFHSLVGSGTTSKQLDQEKDAKPIAYGGMLIECALALISVCAVGYIWKEYAAGTTVTPTVVFATGLASMFSKVFGPGCYNAVYSMLILAVSAFCLTSVDTATRLARYMFAEFFVEPGQTREDLTGWKKVITNPYVATAITVVAGV
;
A
#
# COMPACT_ATOMS: atom_id res chain seq x y z
N ARG A 1 23.39 11.02 24.27
CA ARG A 1 22.10 10.30 24.13
C ARG A 1 21.58 10.30 22.67
N ARG A 2 21.64 11.42 21.90
CA ARG A 2 21.21 11.48 20.48
C ARG A 2 22.01 10.55 19.56
N GLN A 3 23.33 10.47 19.73
CA GLN A 3 24.17 9.57 18.90
C GLN A 3 23.90 8.08 19.16
N ARG A 4 23.65 7.68 20.42
CA ARG A 4 23.25 6.29 20.72
C ARG A 4 21.90 5.92 20.13
N GLN A 5 20.95 6.84 20.11
CA GLN A 5 19.63 6.62 19.49
C GLN A 5 19.75 6.49 17.97
N MET A 6 20.66 7.23 17.31
CA MET A 6 20.91 7.12 15.89
C MET A 6 21.52 5.76 15.51
N CYS A 7 22.54 5.29 16.22
CA CYS A 7 23.14 3.97 16.00
C CYS A 7 22.16 2.79 16.23
N ILE A 8 21.29 2.91 17.23
CA ILE A 8 20.25 1.89 17.50
C ILE A 8 19.20 1.90 16.37
N ARG A 9 18.87 3.06 15.83
CA ARG A 9 17.92 3.23 14.74
C ARG A 9 18.43 2.63 13.42
N ASP A 10 19.69 2.86 13.08
CA ASP A 10 20.28 2.33 11.85
C ASP A 10 20.46 0.81 11.90
N ARG A 11 20.90 0.28 13.04
CA ARG A 11 21.02 -1.16 13.25
C ARG A 11 19.66 -1.87 13.28
N SER A 12 18.63 -1.20 13.79
CA SER A 12 17.27 -1.69 13.77
C SER A 12 16.68 -1.73 12.35
N TYR A 13 17.00 -0.76 11.50
CA TYR A 13 16.52 -0.70 10.13
C TYR A 13 16.96 -1.90 9.29
N THR A 14 18.25 -2.20 9.27
CA THR A 14 18.80 -3.34 8.50
C THR A 14 18.25 -4.68 9.00
N VAL A 15 18.13 -4.86 10.31
CA VAL A 15 17.55 -6.08 10.89
C VAL A 15 16.09 -6.24 10.48
N TRP A 16 15.31 -5.16 10.52
CA TRP A 16 13.91 -5.18 10.09
C TRP A 16 13.76 -5.46 8.59
N MET A 17 14.64 -4.90 7.74
CA MET A 17 14.65 -5.22 6.31
C MET A 17 14.90 -6.71 6.06
N ILE A 18 15.85 -7.32 6.77
CA ILE A 18 16.13 -8.77 6.66
C ILE A 18 14.91 -9.59 7.10
N ILE A 19 14.32 -9.24 8.25
CA ILE A 19 13.13 -9.95 8.78
C ILE A 19 11.97 -9.88 7.79
N VAL A 20 11.67 -8.68 7.27
CA VAL A 20 10.61 -8.47 6.28
C VAL A 20 10.92 -9.20 4.98
N GLY A 21 12.16 -9.17 4.49
CA GLY A 21 12.59 -9.90 3.29
C GLY A 21 12.41 -11.42 3.45
N LEU A 22 12.80 -11.99 4.59
CA LEU A 22 12.59 -13.40 4.90
C LEU A 22 11.09 -13.75 4.97
N TYR A 23 10.31 -12.90 5.64
CA TYR A 23 8.85 -13.07 5.72
C TYR A 23 8.22 -13.09 4.32
N ILE A 24 8.55 -12.11 3.47
CA ILE A 24 8.03 -12.01 2.10
C ILE A 24 8.44 -13.25 1.27
N GLY A 25 9.67 -13.73 1.43
CA GLY A 25 10.15 -14.95 0.77
C GLY A 25 9.30 -16.16 1.15
N VAL A 26 9.04 -16.36 2.44
CA VAL A 26 8.19 -17.44 2.94
C VAL A 26 6.74 -17.26 2.46
N ALA A 27 6.19 -16.06 2.54
CA ALA A 27 4.83 -15.74 2.12
C ALA A 27 4.62 -15.97 0.62
N SER A 28 5.62 -15.68 -0.21
CA SER A 28 5.56 -15.91 -1.65
C SER A 28 5.47 -17.40 -2.01
N VAL A 29 6.15 -18.28 -1.28
CA VAL A 29 6.15 -19.72 -1.53
C VAL A 29 4.91 -20.41 -0.96
N THR A 30 4.42 -19.93 0.17
CA THR A 30 3.28 -20.51 0.87
C THR A 30 1.99 -20.40 0.04
N PRO A 31 1.12 -21.43 0.02
CA PRO A 31 -0.18 -21.36 -0.64
C PRO A 31 -1.03 -20.18 -0.14
N VAL A 32 -1.81 -19.56 -1.04
CA VAL A 32 -2.62 -18.37 -0.75
C VAL A 32 -3.59 -18.59 0.41
N TRP A 33 -4.23 -19.75 0.47
CA TRP A 33 -5.26 -20.08 1.45
C TRP A 33 -4.73 -20.24 2.89
N ILE A 34 -3.43 -20.49 3.07
CA ILE A 34 -2.84 -20.67 4.41
C ILE A 34 -2.52 -19.33 5.05
N LEU A 35 -1.89 -18.42 4.32
CA LEU A 35 -1.32 -17.20 4.88
C LEU A 35 -2.07 -15.93 4.45
N LEU A 36 -2.33 -15.78 3.13
CA LEU A 36 -2.92 -14.54 2.62
C LEU A 36 -4.38 -14.39 3.03
N GLN A 37 -5.21 -15.38 2.78
CA GLN A 37 -6.66 -15.28 3.05
C GLN A 37 -6.98 -14.95 4.52
N PRO A 38 -6.45 -15.65 5.55
CA PRO A 38 -6.75 -15.31 6.94
C PRO A 38 -6.24 -13.92 7.33
N ARG A 39 -5.05 -13.53 6.84
CA ARG A 39 -4.48 -12.21 7.12
C ARG A 39 -5.29 -11.10 6.46
N ASP A 40 -5.64 -11.25 5.19
CA ASP A 40 -6.41 -10.24 4.45
C ASP A 40 -7.83 -10.09 5.02
N TYR A 41 -8.42 -11.18 5.50
CA TYR A 41 -9.68 -11.14 6.23
C TYR A 41 -9.57 -10.32 7.52
N LEU A 42 -8.53 -10.52 8.33
CA LEU A 42 -8.29 -9.70 9.52
C LEU A 42 -8.00 -8.24 9.16
N SER A 43 -7.23 -8.00 8.11
CA SER A 43 -6.91 -6.64 7.63
C SER A 43 -8.16 -5.89 7.15
N SER A 44 -9.18 -6.58 6.65
CA SER A 44 -10.44 -5.95 6.23
C SER A 44 -11.19 -5.30 7.39
N PHE A 45 -11.16 -5.90 8.59
CA PHE A 45 -11.75 -5.27 9.78
C PHE A 45 -11.00 -3.99 10.18
N LEU A 46 -9.67 -3.98 10.04
CA LEU A 46 -8.88 -2.77 10.27
C LEU A 46 -9.24 -1.68 9.26
N LEU A 47 -9.44 -2.04 7.98
CA LEU A 47 -9.84 -1.12 6.93
C LEU A 47 -11.20 -0.49 7.25
N TYR A 48 -12.22 -1.30 7.49
CA TYR A 48 -13.55 -0.79 7.81
C TYR A 48 -13.57 0.03 9.10
N GLY A 49 -12.87 -0.43 10.12
CA GLY A 49 -12.71 0.31 11.38
C GLY A 49 -12.05 1.67 11.16
N MET A 50 -10.99 1.73 10.37
CA MET A 50 -10.30 2.98 9.99
C MET A 50 -11.24 3.91 9.20
N MET A 51 -12.00 3.39 8.23
CA MET A 51 -12.92 4.20 7.44
C MET A 51 -14.05 4.78 8.30
N VAL A 52 -14.67 3.98 9.16
CA VAL A 52 -15.72 4.46 10.08
C VAL A 52 -15.18 5.54 11.00
N LEU A 53 -14.01 5.29 11.59
CA LEU A 53 -13.34 6.26 12.45
C LEU A 53 -13.03 7.56 11.69
N ALA A 54 -12.55 7.49 10.46
CA ALA A 54 -12.27 8.63 9.61
C ALA A 54 -13.55 9.43 9.29
N VAL A 55 -14.63 8.77 8.90
CA VAL A 55 -15.91 9.42 8.61
C VAL A 55 -16.47 10.12 9.85
N VAL A 56 -16.43 9.46 11.01
CA VAL A 56 -16.85 10.06 12.28
C VAL A 56 -15.98 11.29 12.63
N GLY A 57 -14.67 11.18 12.43
CA GLY A 57 -13.74 12.30 12.62
C GLY A 57 -14.02 13.49 11.71
N ILE A 58 -14.29 13.25 10.43
CA ILE A 58 -14.60 14.29 9.44
C ILE A 58 -15.94 14.97 9.78
N ILE A 59 -16.99 14.19 10.03
CA ILE A 59 -18.33 14.74 10.34
C ILE A 59 -18.30 15.50 11.65
N GLY A 60 -17.61 14.98 12.67
CA GLY A 60 -17.55 15.63 13.99
C GLY A 60 -16.64 16.87 14.04
N ALA A 61 -15.50 16.83 13.36
CA ALA A 61 -14.54 17.92 13.37
C ALA A 61 -14.95 19.12 12.51
N HIS A 62 -15.82 18.91 11.51
CA HIS A 62 -16.15 19.91 10.48
C HIS A 62 -14.89 20.61 9.95
N PRO A 63 -13.95 19.87 9.33
CA PRO A 63 -12.66 20.40 8.94
C PRO A 63 -12.81 21.51 7.90
N ILE A 64 -12.16 22.65 8.16
CA ILE A 64 -11.99 23.69 7.14
C ILE A 64 -10.81 23.25 6.29
N VAL A 65 -11.02 23.15 4.99
CA VAL A 65 -9.97 22.83 4.03
C VAL A 65 -9.21 24.10 3.69
N ASP A 66 -8.03 24.25 4.24
CA ASP A 66 -7.15 25.42 4.01
C ASP A 66 -6.31 25.27 2.72
N MET A 67 -6.51 24.19 1.98
CA MET A 67 -5.77 23.91 0.75
C MET A 67 -6.28 24.81 -0.39
N PRO A 68 -5.40 25.52 -1.12
CA PRO A 68 -5.80 26.29 -2.29
C PRO A 68 -6.30 25.35 -3.40
N ALA A 69 -7.32 25.79 -4.12
CA ALA A 69 -7.93 25.00 -5.18
C ALA A 69 -6.97 24.69 -6.36
N PHE A 70 -6.00 25.58 -6.60
CA PHE A 70 -5.00 25.43 -7.63
C PHE A 70 -3.68 26.09 -7.21
N LEU A 71 -2.59 25.36 -7.32
CA LEU A 71 -1.23 25.79 -6.96
C LEU A 71 -0.37 26.17 -8.16
N GLY A 72 -0.76 25.74 -9.38
CA GLY A 72 0.01 25.94 -10.60
C GLY A 72 0.18 24.64 -11.40
N PHE A 73 0.91 24.72 -12.50
CA PHE A 73 1.20 23.58 -13.37
C PHE A 73 2.50 22.86 -13.01
N GLU A 74 3.24 23.35 -12.05
CA GLU A 74 4.50 22.79 -11.56
C GLU A 74 4.43 22.58 -10.07
N ASP A 75 5.08 21.53 -9.56
CA ASP A 75 5.21 21.28 -8.13
C ASP A 75 6.10 22.34 -7.48
N THR A 76 5.46 23.27 -6.80
CA THR A 76 6.12 24.39 -6.10
C THR A 76 6.44 24.10 -4.64
N LEU A 77 5.78 23.11 -4.04
CA LEU A 77 5.89 22.83 -2.60
C LEU A 77 7.13 22.03 -2.23
N LYS A 78 7.59 21.13 -3.11
CA LYS A 78 8.77 20.27 -2.92
C LYS A 78 8.90 19.70 -1.49
N PRO A 79 7.86 19.11 -0.90
CA PRO A 79 7.89 18.69 0.50
C PRO A 79 8.98 17.64 0.78
N THR A 80 9.39 16.88 -0.24
CA THR A 80 10.48 15.89 -0.17
C THR A 80 11.84 16.41 -0.63
N GLY A 81 11.94 17.71 -0.94
CA GLY A 81 13.16 18.29 -1.52
C GLY A 81 13.36 18.02 -3.01
N THR A 82 12.63 17.07 -3.58
CA THR A 82 12.60 16.76 -5.01
C THR A 82 11.27 17.18 -5.60
N SER A 83 11.31 17.95 -6.70
CA SER A 83 10.10 18.29 -7.45
C SER A 83 9.56 17.04 -8.16
N LEU A 84 8.26 16.79 -8.06
CA LEU A 84 7.56 15.79 -8.88
C LEU A 84 7.47 16.22 -10.36
N GLY A 85 7.85 17.46 -10.69
CA GLY A 85 7.84 18.00 -12.02
C GLY A 85 6.54 18.73 -12.38
N TYR A 86 6.24 18.71 -13.68
CA TYR A 86 5.02 19.35 -14.17
C TYR A 86 3.79 18.50 -13.90
N MET A 87 2.63 19.16 -13.76
CA MET A 87 1.35 18.48 -13.56
C MET A 87 1.08 17.43 -14.64
N PHE A 88 1.40 17.72 -15.89
CA PHE A 88 1.43 16.74 -16.96
C PHE A 88 2.89 16.49 -17.39
N PRO A 89 3.39 15.23 -17.45
CA PRO A 89 2.62 13.97 -17.27
C PRO A 89 2.58 13.42 -15.83
N ALA A 90 3.36 13.94 -14.88
CA ALA A 90 3.60 13.29 -13.59
C ALA A 90 2.34 13.08 -12.76
N LEU A 91 1.54 14.14 -12.52
CA LEU A 91 0.30 14.03 -11.76
C LEU A 91 -0.72 13.15 -12.49
N PHE A 92 -0.82 13.30 -13.81
CA PHE A 92 -1.72 12.49 -14.64
C PHE A 92 -1.41 11.00 -14.54
N VAL A 93 -0.13 10.62 -14.62
CA VAL A 93 0.31 9.22 -14.47
C VAL A 93 0.01 8.70 -13.07
N THR A 94 0.21 9.51 -12.02
CA THR A 94 -0.07 9.14 -10.64
C THR A 94 -1.56 8.90 -10.40
N ILE A 95 -2.43 9.75 -10.93
CA ILE A 95 -3.89 9.59 -10.84
C ILE A 95 -4.35 8.40 -11.69
N ALA A 96 -3.82 8.25 -12.90
CA ALA A 96 -4.13 7.13 -13.79
C ALA A 96 -3.74 5.78 -13.17
N CYS A 97 -2.70 5.72 -12.37
CA CYS A 97 -2.33 4.52 -11.62
C CYS A 97 -3.45 4.05 -10.67
N GLY A 98 -4.17 4.97 -10.03
CA GLY A 98 -5.34 4.63 -9.22
C GLY A 98 -6.57 4.19 -10.02
N ALA A 99 -6.75 4.74 -11.23
CA ALA A 99 -7.92 4.48 -12.07
C ALA A 99 -7.75 3.24 -12.97
N VAL A 100 -6.56 3.05 -13.55
CA VAL A 100 -6.25 2.01 -14.56
C VAL A 100 -4.91 1.34 -14.23
N SER A 101 -4.74 0.92 -12.99
CA SER A 101 -3.48 0.31 -12.54
C SER A 101 -3.22 -1.04 -13.22
N GLY A 102 -2.07 -1.19 -13.82
CA GLY A 102 -1.59 -2.49 -14.31
C GLY A 102 -1.44 -3.51 -13.18
N PHE A 103 -1.10 -3.06 -11.98
CA PHE A 103 -1.02 -3.92 -10.79
C PHE A 103 -2.38 -4.51 -10.43
N HIS A 104 -3.46 -3.72 -10.41
CA HIS A 104 -4.81 -4.22 -10.14
C HIS A 104 -5.29 -5.24 -11.16
N SER A 105 -4.97 -5.04 -12.45
CA SER A 105 -5.32 -6.02 -13.48
C SER A 105 -4.55 -7.34 -13.32
N LEU A 106 -3.28 -7.27 -12.93
CA LEU A 106 -2.46 -8.45 -12.65
C LEU A 106 -2.94 -9.20 -11.39
N VAL A 107 -3.32 -8.47 -10.33
CA VAL A 107 -3.92 -9.07 -9.13
C VAL A 107 -5.26 -9.70 -9.47
N GLY A 108 -6.10 -9.03 -10.24
CA GLY A 108 -7.39 -9.52 -10.68
C GLY A 108 -7.27 -10.84 -11.45
N SER A 109 -6.40 -10.93 -12.43
CA SER A 109 -6.19 -12.14 -13.24
C SER A 109 -5.38 -13.22 -12.52
N GLY A 110 -4.35 -12.83 -11.76
CA GLY A 110 -3.40 -13.77 -11.15
C GLY A 110 -3.83 -14.37 -9.81
N THR A 111 -4.61 -13.64 -9.03
CA THR A 111 -4.96 -14.02 -7.66
C THR A 111 -6.47 -14.04 -7.42
N THR A 112 -7.16 -12.94 -7.66
CA THR A 112 -8.58 -12.77 -7.31
C THR A 112 -9.48 -13.71 -8.12
N SER A 113 -9.23 -13.88 -9.42
CA SER A 113 -9.99 -14.78 -10.29
C SER A 113 -9.95 -16.24 -9.83
N LYS A 114 -8.85 -16.66 -9.17
CA LYS A 114 -8.67 -18.00 -8.64
C LYS A 114 -9.34 -18.24 -7.29
N GLN A 115 -9.83 -17.17 -6.64
CA GLN A 115 -10.47 -17.20 -5.32
C GLN A 115 -11.99 -17.05 -5.42
N LEU A 116 -12.50 -16.68 -6.58
CA LEU A 116 -13.94 -16.56 -6.83
C LEU A 116 -14.57 -17.95 -6.91
N ASP A 117 -15.64 -18.15 -6.16
CA ASP A 117 -16.45 -19.37 -6.20
C ASP A 117 -17.41 -19.35 -7.40
N GLN A 118 -18.02 -18.22 -7.68
CA GLN A 118 -18.97 -18.03 -8.77
C GLN A 118 -18.65 -16.78 -9.59
N GLU A 119 -18.85 -16.86 -10.91
CA GLU A 119 -18.66 -15.72 -11.82
C GLU A 119 -19.59 -14.52 -11.49
N LYS A 120 -20.75 -14.78 -10.91
CA LYS A 120 -21.71 -13.75 -10.48
C LYS A 120 -21.13 -12.81 -9.44
N ASP A 121 -20.20 -13.29 -8.61
CA ASP A 121 -19.59 -12.54 -7.53
C ASP A 121 -18.47 -11.60 -8.01
N ALA A 122 -17.97 -11.83 -9.22
CA ALA A 122 -16.93 -10.99 -9.81
C ALA A 122 -17.34 -9.51 -9.90
N LYS A 123 -18.54 -9.24 -10.36
CA LYS A 123 -19.05 -7.87 -10.53
C LYS A 123 -19.23 -7.12 -9.19
N PRO A 124 -19.96 -7.66 -8.19
CA PRO A 124 -20.13 -6.96 -6.92
C PRO A 124 -18.81 -6.82 -6.15
N ILE A 125 -17.89 -7.79 -6.23
CA ILE A 125 -16.59 -7.71 -5.54
C ILE A 125 -15.72 -6.64 -6.20
N ALA A 126 -15.56 -6.65 -7.51
CA ALA A 126 -14.72 -5.69 -8.22
C ALA A 126 -15.29 -4.25 -8.10
N TYR A 127 -16.58 -4.08 -8.34
CA TYR A 127 -17.23 -2.78 -8.26
C TYR A 127 -17.30 -2.25 -6.82
N GLY A 128 -17.61 -3.12 -5.86
CA GLY A 128 -17.62 -2.78 -4.44
C GLY A 128 -16.24 -2.36 -3.93
N GLY A 129 -15.19 -3.07 -4.33
CA GLY A 129 -13.81 -2.70 -4.02
C GLY A 129 -13.44 -1.32 -4.55
N MET A 130 -13.80 -1.03 -5.80
CA MET A 130 -13.57 0.28 -6.42
C MET A 130 -14.28 1.41 -5.64
N LEU A 131 -15.53 1.20 -5.20
CA LEU A 131 -16.27 2.21 -4.43
C LEU A 131 -15.62 2.47 -3.05
N ILE A 132 -15.14 1.42 -2.39
CA ILE A 132 -14.44 1.54 -1.11
C ILE A 132 -13.12 2.31 -1.29
N GLU A 133 -12.40 2.03 -2.36
CA GLU A 133 -11.17 2.76 -2.70
C GLU A 133 -11.43 4.25 -2.98
N CYS A 134 -12.50 4.57 -3.72
CA CYS A 134 -12.93 5.94 -3.94
C CYS A 134 -13.28 6.67 -2.62
N ALA A 135 -13.97 6.00 -1.71
CA ALA A 135 -14.29 6.57 -0.40
C ALA A 135 -13.02 6.83 0.42
N LEU A 136 -12.05 5.92 0.39
CA LEU A 136 -10.75 6.09 1.05
C LEU A 136 -9.95 7.26 0.44
N ALA A 137 -9.99 7.42 -0.88
CA ALA A 137 -9.35 8.54 -1.56
C ALA A 137 -9.94 9.89 -1.13
N LEU A 138 -11.27 10.01 -1.02
CA LEU A 138 -11.94 11.21 -0.50
C LEU A 138 -11.52 11.51 0.94
N ILE A 139 -11.48 10.50 1.80
CA ILE A 139 -10.99 10.62 3.18
C ILE A 139 -9.55 11.15 3.21
N SER A 140 -8.69 10.64 2.34
CA SER A 140 -7.28 11.07 2.24
C SER A 140 -7.16 12.53 1.82
N VAL A 141 -7.95 12.98 0.86
CA VAL A 141 -7.97 14.40 0.46
C VAL A 141 -8.42 15.30 1.61
N CYS A 142 -9.45 14.91 2.36
CA CYS A 142 -9.90 15.63 3.54
C CYS A 142 -8.81 15.70 4.61
N ALA A 143 -8.09 14.60 4.85
CA ALA A 143 -7.02 14.53 5.83
C ALA A 143 -5.86 15.47 5.47
N VAL A 144 -5.42 15.45 4.21
CA VAL A 144 -4.36 16.35 3.72
C VAL A 144 -4.81 17.82 3.76
N GLY A 145 -6.04 18.09 3.32
CA GLY A 145 -6.59 19.46 3.34
C GLY A 145 -6.66 20.07 4.73
N TYR A 146 -6.91 19.25 5.76
CA TYR A 146 -6.95 19.71 7.15
C TYR A 146 -5.59 20.09 7.70
N ILE A 147 -4.53 19.34 7.38
CA ILE A 147 -3.16 19.61 7.86
C ILE A 147 -2.29 20.30 6.79
N TRP A 148 -2.93 20.95 5.81
CA TRP A 148 -2.25 21.58 4.69
C TRP A 148 -1.09 22.48 5.08
N LYS A 149 -1.24 23.32 6.11
CA LYS A 149 -0.20 24.23 6.61
C LYS A 149 1.05 23.49 7.08
N GLU A 150 0.87 22.39 7.79
CA GLU A 150 1.97 21.56 8.29
C GLU A 150 2.66 20.80 7.14
N TYR A 151 1.88 20.32 6.19
CA TYR A 151 2.37 19.67 4.99
C TYR A 151 3.17 20.62 4.10
N ALA A 152 2.64 21.82 3.84
CA ALA A 152 3.30 22.86 3.06
C ALA A 152 4.58 23.39 3.72
N ALA A 153 4.64 23.39 5.05
CA ALA A 153 5.84 23.71 5.82
C ALA A 153 6.92 22.61 5.81
N GLY A 154 6.64 21.46 5.20
CA GLY A 154 7.59 20.33 5.11
C GLY A 154 7.82 19.58 6.42
N THR A 155 6.95 19.76 7.41
CA THR A 155 7.08 19.11 8.73
C THR A 155 6.73 17.64 8.67
N THR A 156 5.81 17.25 7.77
CA THR A 156 5.35 15.89 7.56
C THR A 156 5.52 15.52 6.08
N VAL A 157 6.42 14.60 5.78
CA VAL A 157 6.85 14.32 4.40
C VAL A 157 6.34 12.96 3.90
N THR A 158 6.19 11.99 4.80
CA THR A 158 5.78 10.64 4.41
C THR A 158 4.26 10.57 4.26
N PRO A 159 3.70 10.09 3.13
CA PRO A 159 2.25 10.01 2.89
C PRO A 159 1.48 9.31 4.01
N THR A 160 2.03 8.24 4.56
CA THR A 160 1.44 7.48 5.68
C THR A 160 1.30 8.35 6.93
N VAL A 161 2.33 9.13 7.24
CA VAL A 161 2.35 10.03 8.41
C VAL A 161 1.37 11.18 8.20
N VAL A 162 1.33 11.77 7.01
CA VAL A 162 0.38 12.84 6.64
C VAL A 162 -1.07 12.38 6.85
N PHE A 163 -1.42 11.22 6.31
CA PHE A 163 -2.73 10.62 6.45
C PHE A 163 -3.10 10.36 7.92
N ALA A 164 -2.21 9.70 8.66
CA ALA A 164 -2.44 9.36 10.07
C ALA A 164 -2.53 10.60 10.96
N THR A 165 -1.68 11.60 10.74
CA THR A 165 -1.69 12.86 11.50
C THR A 165 -2.98 13.65 11.24
N GLY A 166 -3.39 13.75 9.97
CA GLY A 166 -4.61 14.46 9.59
C GLY A 166 -5.85 13.88 10.27
N LEU A 167 -6.05 12.57 10.15
CA LEU A 167 -7.19 11.89 10.76
C LEU A 167 -7.13 11.90 12.30
N ALA A 168 -5.96 11.63 12.89
CA ALA A 168 -5.80 11.66 14.34
C ALA A 168 -6.07 13.06 14.91
N SER A 169 -5.65 14.12 14.21
CA SER A 169 -5.91 15.51 14.62
C SER A 169 -7.40 15.85 14.54
N MET A 170 -8.11 15.42 13.50
CA MET A 170 -9.57 15.58 13.40
C MET A 170 -10.28 14.87 14.54
N PHE A 171 -9.90 13.60 14.79
CA PHE A 171 -10.53 12.79 15.80
C PHE A 171 -10.28 13.35 17.22
N SER A 172 -9.07 13.83 17.48
CA SER A 172 -8.72 14.46 18.76
C SER A 172 -9.48 15.74 19.03
N LYS A 173 -9.88 16.47 17.98
CA LYS A 173 -10.72 17.66 18.10
C LYS A 173 -12.14 17.32 18.58
N VAL A 174 -12.65 16.12 18.23
CA VAL A 174 -14.00 15.67 18.59
C VAL A 174 -14.02 15.02 19.98
N PHE A 175 -13.07 14.11 20.25
CA PHE A 175 -13.06 13.26 21.44
C PHE A 175 -12.03 13.69 22.49
N GLY A 176 -11.28 14.74 22.22
CA GLY A 176 -10.28 15.28 23.13
C GLY A 176 -8.84 14.80 22.84
N PRO A 177 -7.84 15.53 23.35
CA PRO A 177 -6.42 15.32 23.03
C PRO A 177 -5.86 13.96 23.53
N GLY A 178 -6.49 13.33 24.50
CA GLY A 178 -6.07 12.03 25.03
C GLY A 178 -6.18 10.88 24.00
N CYS A 179 -7.06 11.00 23.02
CA CYS A 179 -7.27 9.96 22.01
C CYS A 179 -6.26 10.02 20.85
N TYR A 180 -5.51 11.12 20.68
CA TYR A 180 -4.62 11.35 19.55
C TYR A 180 -3.62 10.20 19.35
N ASN A 181 -2.86 9.85 20.37
CA ASN A 181 -1.80 8.85 20.27
C ASN A 181 -2.35 7.44 19.96
N ALA A 182 -3.51 7.09 20.53
CA ALA A 182 -4.14 5.79 20.28
C ALA A 182 -4.62 5.68 18.82
N VAL A 183 -5.33 6.70 18.34
CA VAL A 183 -5.83 6.76 16.96
C VAL A 183 -4.67 6.82 15.96
N TYR A 184 -3.68 7.64 16.21
CA TYR A 184 -2.48 7.75 15.37
C TYR A 184 -1.78 6.39 15.25
N SER A 185 -1.54 5.70 16.36
CA SER A 185 -0.88 4.39 16.36
C SER A 185 -1.71 3.34 15.63
N MET A 186 -3.03 3.34 15.80
CA MET A 186 -3.94 2.44 15.10
C MET A 186 -3.91 2.69 13.58
N LEU A 187 -3.94 3.94 13.15
CA LEU A 187 -3.89 4.31 11.73
C LEU A 187 -2.57 3.91 11.08
N ILE A 188 -1.44 4.18 11.73
CA ILE A 188 -0.12 3.77 11.23
C ILE A 188 -0.03 2.25 11.12
N LEU A 189 -0.54 1.52 12.13
CA LEU A 189 -0.56 0.06 12.09
C LEU A 189 -1.41 -0.48 10.94
N ALA A 190 -2.61 0.09 10.74
CA ALA A 190 -3.50 -0.30 9.65
C ALA A 190 -2.85 -0.08 8.28
N VAL A 191 -2.30 1.11 8.02
CA VAL A 191 -1.63 1.41 6.74
C VAL A 191 -0.41 0.52 6.53
N SER A 192 0.37 0.26 7.58
CA SER A 192 1.53 -0.65 7.50
C SER A 192 1.11 -2.08 7.16
N ALA A 193 0.01 -2.56 7.72
CA ALA A 193 -0.53 -3.87 7.39
C ALA A 193 -0.97 -3.97 5.92
N PHE A 194 -1.61 -2.93 5.37
CA PHE A 194 -1.97 -2.88 3.95
C PHE A 194 -0.76 -2.83 3.03
N CYS A 195 0.26 -2.05 3.38
CA CYS A 195 1.51 -2.02 2.63
C CYS A 195 2.16 -3.41 2.58
N LEU A 196 2.21 -4.11 3.71
CA LEU A 196 2.77 -5.46 3.77
C LEU A 196 2.00 -6.45 2.90
N THR A 197 0.65 -6.41 2.93
CA THR A 197 -0.20 -7.24 2.07
C THR A 197 0.07 -6.99 0.59
N SER A 198 0.21 -5.73 0.19
CA SER A 198 0.50 -5.34 -1.19
C SER A 198 1.86 -5.86 -1.66
N VAL A 199 2.89 -5.78 -0.80
CA VAL A 199 4.24 -6.27 -1.12
C VAL A 199 4.25 -7.79 -1.28
N ASP A 200 3.55 -8.54 -0.44
CA ASP A 200 3.44 -10.00 -0.56
C ASP A 200 2.80 -10.41 -1.89
N THR A 201 1.70 -9.72 -2.26
CA THR A 201 1.00 -9.99 -3.52
C THR A 201 1.87 -9.61 -4.71
N ALA A 202 2.57 -8.47 -4.65
CA ALA A 202 3.49 -8.02 -5.69
C ALA A 202 4.63 -9.02 -5.92
N THR A 203 5.24 -9.51 -4.85
CA THR A 203 6.35 -10.50 -4.94
C THR A 203 5.86 -11.81 -5.53
N ARG A 204 4.67 -12.26 -5.18
CA ARG A 204 4.05 -13.46 -5.76
C ARG A 204 3.78 -13.31 -7.25
N LEU A 205 3.22 -12.16 -7.66
CA LEU A 205 2.98 -11.85 -9.07
C LEU A 205 4.30 -11.74 -9.85
N ALA A 206 5.29 -11.05 -9.30
CA ALA A 206 6.62 -10.94 -9.90
C ALA A 206 7.24 -12.33 -10.14
N ARG A 207 7.12 -13.24 -9.18
CA ARG A 207 7.57 -14.63 -9.34
C ARG A 207 6.83 -15.34 -10.47
N TYR A 208 5.51 -15.20 -10.59
CA TYR A 208 4.75 -15.83 -11.67
C TYR A 208 5.16 -15.26 -13.03
N MET A 209 5.22 -13.95 -13.17
CA MET A 209 5.65 -13.29 -14.40
C MET A 209 7.07 -13.70 -14.79
N PHE A 210 7.98 -13.75 -13.81
CA PHE A 210 9.36 -14.20 -14.04
C PHE A 210 9.41 -15.65 -14.51
N ALA A 211 8.60 -16.54 -13.92
CA ALA A 211 8.54 -17.93 -14.34
C ALA A 211 7.93 -18.08 -15.74
N GLU A 212 6.88 -17.35 -16.07
CA GLU A 212 6.21 -17.38 -17.37
C GLU A 212 7.10 -16.86 -18.50
N PHE A 213 8.03 -15.94 -18.21
CA PHE A 213 8.97 -15.45 -19.22
C PHE A 213 9.84 -16.55 -19.84
N PHE A 214 10.09 -17.64 -19.12
CA PHE A 214 10.91 -18.77 -19.59
C PHE A 214 10.09 -19.95 -20.13
N VAL A 215 8.76 -19.89 -20.07
CA VAL A 215 7.83 -20.92 -20.53
C VAL A 215 7.25 -20.51 -21.87
N GLU A 216 7.36 -21.34 -22.88
CA GLU A 216 6.78 -21.09 -24.21
C GLU A 216 5.27 -21.38 -24.21
N PRO A 217 4.48 -20.70 -25.04
CA PRO A 217 3.05 -20.95 -25.16
C PRO A 217 2.76 -22.42 -25.46
N GLY A 218 1.98 -23.08 -24.61
CA GLY A 218 1.61 -24.50 -24.74
C GLY A 218 2.53 -25.48 -24.04
N GLN A 219 3.63 -25.05 -23.43
CA GLN A 219 4.47 -25.87 -22.58
C GLN A 219 4.06 -25.81 -21.12
N THR A 220 4.15 -26.94 -20.44
CA THR A 220 3.99 -27.00 -18.99
C THR A 220 5.36 -26.89 -18.31
N ARG A 221 5.37 -26.43 -17.08
CA ARG A 221 6.60 -26.28 -16.29
C ARG A 221 7.38 -27.58 -16.12
N GLU A 222 6.71 -28.71 -16.21
CA GLU A 222 7.29 -30.05 -16.10
C GLU A 222 8.09 -30.44 -17.34
N ASP A 223 7.78 -29.86 -18.50
CA ASP A 223 8.43 -30.13 -19.79
C ASP A 223 9.76 -29.38 -19.94
N LEU A 224 10.05 -28.46 -19.02
CA LEU A 224 11.29 -27.67 -19.05
C LEU A 224 12.49 -28.50 -18.63
N THR A 225 13.57 -28.44 -19.42
CA THR A 225 14.83 -29.14 -19.18
C THR A 225 15.99 -28.18 -18.90
N GLY A 226 17.00 -28.68 -18.19
CA GLY A 226 18.22 -27.96 -17.94
C GLY A 226 18.07 -26.76 -17.00
N TRP A 227 18.77 -25.67 -17.30
CA TRP A 227 18.81 -24.46 -16.45
C TRP A 227 17.45 -23.74 -16.35
N LYS A 228 16.61 -23.82 -17.40
CA LYS A 228 15.26 -23.25 -17.37
C LYS A 228 14.42 -23.85 -16.24
N LYS A 229 14.50 -25.15 -16.01
CA LYS A 229 13.81 -25.85 -14.91
C LYS A 229 14.26 -25.37 -13.52
N VAL A 230 15.54 -25.06 -13.37
CA VAL A 230 16.10 -24.59 -12.10
C VAL A 230 15.62 -23.16 -11.81
N ILE A 231 15.69 -22.27 -12.80
CA ILE A 231 15.27 -20.85 -12.64
C ILE A 231 13.76 -20.74 -12.42
N THR A 232 12.98 -21.61 -13.07
CA THR A 232 11.51 -21.62 -12.93
C THR A 232 11.05 -22.29 -11.62
N ASN A 233 11.98 -22.87 -10.83
CA ASN A 233 11.64 -23.41 -9.52
C ASN A 233 11.08 -22.31 -8.60
N PRO A 234 9.93 -22.55 -7.89
CA PRO A 234 9.29 -21.54 -7.04
C PRO A 234 10.22 -20.89 -6.02
N TYR A 235 11.13 -21.67 -5.46
CA TYR A 235 12.08 -21.19 -4.46
C TYR A 235 13.15 -20.29 -5.06
N VAL A 236 13.72 -20.71 -6.21
CA VAL A 236 14.76 -19.93 -6.91
C VAL A 236 14.18 -18.65 -7.50
N ALA A 237 13.02 -18.73 -8.15
CA ALA A 237 12.33 -17.59 -8.70
C ALA A 237 11.95 -16.57 -7.60
N THR A 238 11.49 -17.05 -6.43
CA THR A 238 11.22 -16.19 -5.27
C THR A 238 12.49 -15.52 -4.75
N ALA A 239 13.59 -16.27 -4.61
CA ALA A 239 14.85 -15.71 -4.16
C ALA A 239 15.34 -14.60 -5.10
N ILE A 240 15.26 -14.83 -6.41
CA ILE A 240 15.65 -13.83 -7.42
C ILE A 240 14.76 -12.59 -7.34
N THR A 241 13.44 -12.76 -7.27
CA THR A 241 12.50 -11.62 -7.21
C THR A 241 12.61 -10.83 -5.91
N VAL A 242 12.84 -11.48 -4.77
CA VAL A 242 13.06 -10.81 -3.49
C VAL A 242 14.38 -10.03 -3.49
N VAL A 243 15.47 -10.63 -3.99
CA VAL A 243 16.78 -9.94 -4.07
C VAL A 243 16.73 -8.76 -5.04
N ALA A 244 15.97 -8.88 -6.14
CA ALA A 244 15.81 -7.77 -7.09
C ALA A 244 14.91 -6.65 -6.56
N GLY A 245 14.03 -6.92 -5.60
CA GLY A 245 13.08 -5.96 -5.03
C GLY A 245 13.54 -5.28 -3.73
N VAL A 246 14.59 -5.79 -3.09
CA VAL A 246 15.21 -5.24 -1.87
C VAL A 246 16.46 -4.46 -2.21
#